data_b7825bcb8a33352525e51b3babd1e494
#
_entry.id   b7825bcb8a33352525e51b3babd1e494
#
_cell.length_a   1.000
_cell.length_b   1.000
_cell.length_c   1.000
_cell.angle_alpha   90.00
_cell.angle_beta   90.00
_cell.angle_gamma   90.00
#
_symmetry.space_group_name_H-M   'P 1'
#
loop_
_entity.id
_entity.type
_entity.pdbx_description
1 polymer ?
#
loop_
_entity_poly.entity_id
_entity_poly.type
_entity_poly.pdbx_seq_one_letter_code
_entity_poly.pdbx_strand_id
1 'polypeptide(L)'
;MLTHHKLKVYEKALALGTRAEELSASWGRRHAIVEHYRRASESIVLNIAEGARHLSGSDKARMLDYAVGSTLECAACLDIARIKGRLSQERSLTEKRRILEITRMLIGLRKAWLQSVLSEEPSPYGAEPSTPGLEILFHHESLDVYQVGLDFMRWFVGLPGCGELSDRLCREVDKSATSVVLNVAEGNGRYSEVEAPMRDHKIVKTHGHV
;
A
#
# COMPACT_ATOMS: atom_id res chain seq x y z
N MET A 1 2.29 26.22 18.08
CA MET A 1 2.33 25.42 16.82
C MET A 1 2.30 23.95 17.19
N LEU A 2 1.38 23.17 16.63
CA LEU A 2 1.25 21.75 16.98
C LEU A 2 2.48 20.97 16.49
N THR A 3 2.87 19.93 17.23
CA THR A 3 4.15 19.22 17.03
C THR A 3 4.25 18.59 15.63
N HIS A 4 3.15 18.03 15.11
CA HIS A 4 3.13 17.38 13.79
C HIS A 4 3.34 18.35 12.61
N HIS A 5 3.00 19.65 12.76
CA HIS A 5 3.26 20.65 11.73
C HIS A 5 4.75 20.88 11.42
N LYS A 6 5.65 20.42 12.30
CA LYS A 6 7.10 20.48 12.09
C LYS A 6 7.64 19.28 11.30
N LEU A 7 6.82 18.28 11.05
CA LEU A 7 7.22 17.06 10.38
C LEU A 7 7.04 17.18 8.86
N LYS A 8 8.12 17.13 8.09
CA LYS A 8 8.06 17.15 6.62
C LYS A 8 7.17 16.06 6.04
N VAL A 9 7.14 14.88 6.67
CA VAL A 9 6.27 13.77 6.24
C VAL A 9 4.79 14.13 6.38
N TYR A 10 4.41 14.94 7.36
CA TYR A 10 3.04 15.42 7.53
C TYR A 10 2.61 16.33 6.37
N GLU A 11 3.46 17.28 5.97
CA GLU A 11 3.19 18.15 4.81
C GLU A 11 3.02 17.33 3.52
N LYS A 12 3.88 16.33 3.30
CA LYS A 12 3.77 15.44 2.13
C LYS A 12 2.51 14.57 2.18
N ALA A 13 2.10 14.11 3.35
CA ALA A 13 0.86 13.35 3.53
C ALA A 13 -0.38 14.22 3.25
N LEU A 14 -0.39 15.48 3.69
CA LEU A 14 -1.46 16.44 3.34
C LEU A 14 -1.54 16.66 1.81
N ALA A 15 -0.39 16.86 1.16
CA ALA A 15 -0.34 17.01 -0.28
C ALA A 15 -0.83 15.74 -1.00
N LEU A 16 -0.53 14.55 -0.48
CA LEU A 16 -1.07 13.29 -1.00
C LEU A 16 -2.60 13.24 -0.85
N GLY A 17 -3.16 13.64 0.29
CA GLY A 17 -4.61 13.69 0.51
C GLY A 17 -5.33 14.58 -0.50
N THR A 18 -4.82 15.80 -0.74
CA THR A 18 -5.36 16.70 -1.78
C THR A 18 -5.32 16.06 -3.17
N ARG A 19 -4.20 15.45 -3.53
CA ARG A 19 -4.05 14.74 -4.81
C ARG A 19 -4.96 13.53 -4.92
N ALA A 20 -5.19 12.82 -3.80
CA ALA A 20 -6.09 11.68 -3.78
C ALA A 20 -7.54 12.08 -4.10
N GLU A 21 -7.99 13.23 -3.59
CA GLU A 21 -9.29 13.81 -3.94
C GLU A 21 -9.38 14.14 -5.45
N GLU A 22 -8.40 14.88 -5.96
CA GLU A 22 -8.35 15.28 -7.37
C GLU A 22 -8.31 14.07 -8.31
N LEU A 23 -7.44 13.11 -8.01
CA LEU A 23 -7.22 11.94 -8.84
C LEU A 23 -8.45 11.03 -8.84
N SER A 24 -8.98 10.72 -7.67
CA SER A 24 -10.10 9.80 -7.51
C SER A 24 -11.44 10.38 -8.00
N ALA A 25 -11.56 11.70 -8.09
CA ALA A 25 -12.74 12.36 -8.67
C ALA A 25 -13.01 11.89 -10.10
N SER A 26 -11.94 11.58 -10.87
CA SER A 26 -12.04 11.09 -12.25
C SER A 26 -12.41 9.60 -12.36
N TRP A 27 -12.35 8.82 -11.28
CA TRP A 27 -12.57 7.36 -11.31
C TRP A 27 -14.05 6.96 -11.29
N GLY A 28 -14.96 7.90 -11.00
CA GLY A 28 -16.40 7.66 -10.92
C GLY A 28 -16.84 7.27 -9.50
N ARG A 29 -17.82 7.99 -8.98
CA ARG A 29 -18.27 7.92 -7.58
C ARG A 29 -18.82 6.57 -7.12
N ARG A 30 -19.17 5.65 -8.03
CA ARG A 30 -19.78 4.35 -7.71
C ARG A 30 -18.76 3.22 -7.45
N HIS A 31 -17.47 3.49 -7.54
CA HIS A 31 -16.45 2.49 -7.33
C HIS A 31 -15.96 2.49 -5.87
N ALA A 32 -15.95 1.33 -5.24
CA ALA A 32 -15.45 1.15 -3.87
C ALA A 32 -14.01 1.68 -3.71
N ILE A 33 -13.18 1.56 -4.77
CA ILE A 33 -11.80 2.03 -4.80
C ILE A 33 -11.64 3.53 -4.50
N VAL A 34 -12.62 4.36 -4.86
CA VAL A 34 -12.60 5.81 -4.58
C VAL A 34 -12.61 6.06 -3.07
N GLU A 35 -13.54 5.39 -2.39
CA GLU A 35 -13.68 5.51 -0.94
C GLU A 35 -12.45 4.98 -0.21
N HIS A 36 -11.93 3.81 -0.62
CA HIS A 36 -10.72 3.23 -0.05
C HIS A 36 -9.51 4.15 -0.21
N TYR A 37 -9.28 4.70 -1.40
CA TYR A 37 -8.13 5.55 -1.67
C TYR A 37 -8.17 6.85 -0.84
N ARG A 38 -9.33 7.50 -0.74
CA ARG A 38 -9.52 8.70 0.10
C ARG A 38 -9.30 8.39 1.55
N ARG A 39 -10.00 7.39 2.09
CA ARG A 39 -9.87 6.99 3.49
C ARG A 39 -8.44 6.61 3.85
N ALA A 40 -7.74 5.85 3.01
CA ALA A 40 -6.35 5.49 3.24
C ALA A 40 -5.44 6.71 3.25
N SER A 41 -5.61 7.66 2.31
CA SER A 41 -4.81 8.89 2.28
C SER A 41 -5.05 9.79 3.51
N GLU A 42 -6.28 9.90 3.98
CA GLU A 42 -6.62 10.61 5.23
C GLU A 42 -6.02 9.90 6.45
N SER A 43 -6.10 8.57 6.48
CA SER A 43 -5.55 7.75 7.58
C SER A 43 -4.05 7.97 7.77
N ILE A 44 -3.27 8.18 6.69
CA ILE A 44 -1.85 8.53 6.80
C ILE A 44 -1.67 9.82 7.61
N VAL A 45 -2.41 10.86 7.26
CA VAL A 45 -2.34 12.18 7.91
C VAL A 45 -2.71 12.09 9.39
N LEU A 46 -3.81 11.42 9.70
CA LEU A 46 -4.34 11.30 11.05
C LEU A 46 -3.39 10.50 11.95
N ASN A 47 -2.84 9.40 11.47
CA ASN A 47 -1.91 8.58 12.24
C ASN A 47 -0.56 9.29 12.49
N ILE A 48 -0.06 10.10 11.56
CA ILE A 48 1.12 10.94 11.79
C ILE A 48 0.83 11.97 12.88
N ALA A 49 -0.32 12.62 12.82
CA ALA A 49 -0.72 13.63 13.81
C ALA A 49 -0.90 13.00 15.21
N GLU A 50 -1.52 11.84 15.30
CA GLU A 50 -1.71 11.10 16.54
C GLU A 50 -0.37 10.64 17.13
N GLY A 51 0.52 10.05 16.33
CA GLY A 51 1.86 9.63 16.76
C GLY A 51 2.75 10.78 17.21
N ALA A 52 2.52 12.00 16.73
CA ALA A 52 3.26 13.18 17.14
C ALA A 52 2.83 13.75 18.51
N ARG A 53 1.83 13.15 19.17
CA ARG A 53 1.39 13.54 20.53
C ARG A 53 2.39 13.05 21.59
N HIS A 54 2.13 13.45 22.84
CA HIS A 54 2.88 12.98 24.03
C HIS A 54 2.47 11.54 24.39
N LEU A 55 2.88 10.59 23.55
CA LEU A 55 2.69 9.15 23.75
C LEU A 55 4.02 8.47 24.13
N SER A 56 3.96 7.23 24.59
CA SER A 56 5.16 6.40 24.74
C SER A 56 5.83 6.16 23.37
N GLY A 57 7.12 5.84 23.34
CA GLY A 57 7.82 5.53 22.09
C GLY A 57 7.18 4.39 21.31
N SER A 58 6.71 3.33 22.01
CA SER A 58 5.99 2.21 21.41
C SER A 58 4.64 2.60 20.82
N ASP A 59 3.88 3.46 21.50
CA ASP A 59 2.59 3.93 20.98
C ASP A 59 2.77 4.83 19.75
N LYS A 60 3.80 5.69 19.78
CA LYS A 60 4.18 6.51 18.61
C LYS A 60 4.54 5.64 17.41
N ALA A 61 5.36 4.62 17.63
CA ALA A 61 5.75 3.66 16.58
C ALA A 61 4.52 2.95 16.00
N ARG A 62 3.60 2.49 16.85
CA ARG A 62 2.35 1.85 16.43
C ARG A 62 1.49 2.76 15.55
N MET A 63 1.39 4.06 15.85
CA MET A 63 0.68 5.00 14.98
C MET A 63 1.34 5.12 13.62
N LEU A 64 2.67 5.14 13.58
CA LEU A 64 3.40 5.16 12.30
C LEU A 64 3.26 3.85 11.52
N ASP A 65 3.14 2.69 12.19
CA ASP A 65 2.85 1.42 11.53
C ASP A 65 1.48 1.44 10.85
N TYR A 66 0.46 2.02 11.48
CA TYR A 66 -0.83 2.25 10.84
C TYR A 66 -0.73 3.20 9.63
N ALA A 67 0.07 4.26 9.75
CA ALA A 67 0.31 5.16 8.62
C ALA A 67 1.02 4.44 7.46
N VAL A 68 2.01 3.57 7.74
CA VAL A 68 2.67 2.74 6.71
C VAL A 68 1.67 1.80 6.05
N GLY A 69 0.84 1.06 6.81
CA GLY A 69 -0.21 0.21 6.25
C GLY A 69 -1.12 0.99 5.30
N SER A 70 -1.51 2.20 5.68
CA SER A 70 -2.34 3.07 4.83
C SER A 70 -1.62 3.55 3.55
N THR A 71 -0.28 3.73 3.56
CA THR A 71 0.47 4.01 2.32
C THR A 71 0.45 2.81 1.36
N LEU A 72 0.55 1.59 1.87
CA LEU A 72 0.46 0.38 1.05
C LEU A 72 -0.95 0.17 0.48
N GLU A 73 -1.99 0.45 1.27
CA GLU A 73 -3.37 0.47 0.77
C GLU A 73 -3.54 1.51 -0.36
N CYS A 74 -2.98 2.70 -0.22
CA CYS A 74 -2.98 3.70 -1.30
C CYS A 74 -2.30 3.18 -2.58
N ALA A 75 -1.14 2.54 -2.47
CA ALA A 75 -0.42 1.98 -3.61
C ALA A 75 -1.25 0.90 -4.32
N ALA A 76 -1.87 -0.02 -3.55
CA ALA A 76 -2.75 -1.05 -4.09
C ALA A 76 -4.00 -0.46 -4.77
N CYS A 77 -4.58 0.62 -4.22
CA CYS A 77 -5.67 1.35 -4.88
C CYS A 77 -5.30 1.85 -6.27
N LEU A 78 -4.06 2.32 -6.46
CA LEU A 78 -3.58 2.77 -7.77
C LEU A 78 -3.45 1.60 -8.77
N ASP A 79 -3.05 0.41 -8.32
CA ASP A 79 -3.01 -0.80 -9.16
C ASP A 79 -4.41 -1.21 -9.61
N ILE A 80 -5.36 -1.23 -8.68
CA ILE A 80 -6.74 -1.55 -8.98
C ILE A 80 -7.35 -0.51 -9.95
N ALA A 81 -7.09 0.79 -9.71
CA ALA A 81 -7.57 1.87 -10.61
C ALA A 81 -7.01 1.70 -12.03
N ARG A 82 -5.73 1.30 -12.15
CA ARG A 82 -5.09 0.99 -13.44
C ARG A 82 -5.75 -0.20 -14.14
N ILE A 83 -5.97 -1.32 -13.43
CA ILE A 83 -6.65 -2.50 -13.97
C ILE A 83 -8.06 -2.16 -14.47
N LYS A 84 -8.78 -1.31 -13.75
CA LYS A 84 -10.11 -0.84 -14.13
C LYS A 84 -10.09 0.23 -15.25
N GLY A 85 -8.93 0.52 -15.84
CA GLY A 85 -8.79 1.52 -16.90
C GLY A 85 -9.06 2.96 -16.45
N ARG A 86 -8.98 3.25 -15.14
CA ARG A 86 -9.22 4.57 -14.55
C ARG A 86 -7.95 5.41 -14.42
N LEU A 87 -6.79 4.79 -14.59
CA LEU A 87 -5.48 5.40 -14.43
C LEU A 87 -4.50 4.81 -15.44
N SER A 88 -3.69 5.66 -16.07
CA SER A 88 -2.61 5.19 -16.92
C SER A 88 -1.46 4.59 -16.11
N GLN A 89 -0.66 3.71 -16.73
CA GLN A 89 0.52 3.11 -16.14
C GLN A 89 1.50 4.18 -15.62
N GLU A 90 1.82 5.16 -16.46
CA GLU A 90 2.76 6.23 -16.12
C GLU A 90 2.30 7.05 -14.90
N ARG A 91 1.02 7.40 -14.88
CA ARG A 91 0.44 8.17 -13.78
C ARG A 91 0.40 7.35 -12.48
N SER A 92 0.08 6.05 -12.58
CA SER A 92 0.14 5.12 -11.45
C SER A 92 1.54 5.08 -10.85
N LEU A 93 2.58 4.87 -11.67
CA LEU A 93 3.96 4.85 -11.22
C LEU A 93 4.39 6.17 -10.57
N THR A 94 4.00 7.29 -11.16
CA THR A 94 4.32 8.62 -10.62
C THR A 94 3.73 8.82 -9.21
N GLU A 95 2.47 8.45 -9.01
CA GLU A 95 1.84 8.58 -7.69
C GLU A 95 2.41 7.56 -6.69
N LYS A 96 2.69 6.33 -7.11
CA LYS A 96 3.34 5.32 -6.27
C LYS A 96 4.73 5.77 -5.78
N ARG A 97 5.54 6.44 -6.61
CA ARG A 97 6.83 6.97 -6.17
C ARG A 97 6.68 8.01 -5.06
N ARG A 98 5.64 8.87 -5.11
CA ARG A 98 5.34 9.82 -4.03
C ARG A 98 4.93 9.11 -2.74
N ILE A 99 4.10 8.08 -2.86
CA ILE A 99 3.69 7.27 -1.72
C ILE A 99 4.93 6.57 -1.12
N LEU A 100 5.80 6.00 -1.94
CA LEU A 100 7.04 5.36 -1.49
C LEU A 100 7.95 6.33 -0.72
N GLU A 101 8.06 7.58 -1.16
CA GLU A 101 8.79 8.61 -0.43
C GLU A 101 8.21 8.82 0.97
N ILE A 102 6.88 8.95 1.07
CA ILE A 102 6.19 9.07 2.37
C ILE A 102 6.46 7.85 3.23
N THR A 103 6.32 6.65 2.69
CA THR A 103 6.57 5.38 3.38
C THR A 103 7.97 5.32 3.97
N ARG A 104 9.00 5.66 3.18
CA ARG A 104 10.40 5.72 3.64
C ARG A 104 10.61 6.74 4.77
N MET A 105 9.96 7.89 4.68
CA MET A 105 10.02 8.90 5.74
C MET A 105 9.33 8.44 7.03
N LEU A 106 8.20 7.73 6.94
CA LEU A 106 7.50 7.15 8.09
C LEU A 106 8.36 6.10 8.79
N ILE A 107 9.00 5.20 8.03
CA ILE A 107 9.91 4.18 8.56
C ILE A 107 11.10 4.83 9.26
N GLY A 108 11.70 5.86 8.65
CA GLY A 108 12.79 6.62 9.27
C GLY A 108 12.38 7.31 10.57
N LEU A 109 11.20 7.96 10.58
CA LEU A 109 10.66 8.62 11.76
C LEU A 109 10.34 7.62 12.89
N ARG A 110 9.78 6.46 12.53
CA ARG A 110 9.52 5.36 13.46
C ARG A 110 10.80 4.91 14.17
N LYS A 111 11.85 4.67 13.39
CA LYS A 111 13.17 4.31 13.94
C LYS A 111 13.68 5.39 14.91
N ALA A 112 13.66 6.65 14.50
CA ALA A 112 14.11 7.75 15.33
C ALA A 112 13.32 7.84 16.65
N TRP A 113 12.02 7.59 16.64
CA TRP A 113 11.20 7.59 17.85
C TRP A 113 11.42 6.36 18.74
N LEU A 114 11.76 5.22 18.19
CA LEU A 114 12.14 4.02 18.95
C LEU A 114 13.57 4.12 19.49
N GLN A 115 14.52 4.66 18.71
CA GLN A 115 15.92 4.83 19.12
C GLN A 115 16.10 5.82 20.25
N SER A 116 15.16 6.74 20.44
CA SER A 116 15.11 7.52 21.68
C SER A 116 14.88 6.63 22.93
N VAL A 117 14.64 5.35 22.75
CA VAL A 117 14.40 4.33 23.80
C VAL A 117 15.43 3.19 23.76
N LEU A 118 15.98 2.82 22.60
CA LEU A 118 16.95 1.70 22.45
C LEU A 118 17.84 1.93 21.21
N SER A 119 19.16 1.71 21.33
CA SER A 119 20.15 1.83 20.24
C SER A 119 20.20 0.60 19.33
N GLU A 120 20.26 0.86 18.04
CA GLU A 120 20.78 0.09 16.90
C GLU A 120 20.18 -1.24 16.48
N GLU A 121 19.61 -1.21 15.23
CA GLU A 121 19.81 -2.22 14.18
C GLU A 121 19.35 -1.65 12.80
N PRO A 122 19.99 -2.02 11.65
CA PRO A 122 19.74 -1.39 10.35
C PRO A 122 18.55 -1.96 9.59
N SER A 123 17.91 -1.09 8.77
CA SER A 123 16.69 -1.35 8.01
C SER A 123 16.89 -2.14 6.72
N PRO A 124 15.98 -3.07 6.38
CA PRO A 124 16.02 -3.83 5.13
C PRO A 124 15.50 -3.10 3.89
N TYR A 125 15.06 -1.85 4.00
CA TYR A 125 14.57 -1.08 2.86
C TYR A 125 15.69 -0.28 2.14
N GLY A 126 16.68 -1.01 1.62
CA GLY A 126 17.82 -0.44 0.90
C GLY A 126 18.21 -1.21 -0.37
N ALA A 127 17.35 -2.08 -0.90
CA ALA A 127 17.66 -2.80 -2.13
C ALA A 127 17.29 -1.97 -3.36
N GLU A 128 18.28 -1.71 -4.21
CA GLU A 128 18.14 -1.13 -5.54
C GLU A 128 17.30 -2.06 -6.45
N PRO A 129 16.42 -1.52 -7.31
CA PRO A 129 15.63 -2.33 -8.24
C PRO A 129 16.52 -2.77 -9.41
N SER A 130 16.67 -4.06 -9.56
CA SER A 130 17.31 -4.65 -10.74
C SER A 130 16.31 -5.55 -11.45
N THR A 131 15.57 -5.02 -12.43
CA THR A 131 15.15 -5.73 -13.66
C THR A 131 14.31 -4.80 -14.56
N PRO A 132 14.58 -4.69 -15.86
CA PRO A 132 13.76 -3.90 -16.78
C PRO A 132 12.47 -4.67 -17.14
N GLY A 133 11.33 -4.10 -16.78
CA GLY A 133 10.04 -4.64 -17.20
C GLY A 133 8.84 -4.23 -16.33
N LEU A 134 8.87 -4.47 -15.07
CA LEU A 134 7.88 -3.98 -14.09
C LEU A 134 8.63 -3.39 -12.91
N GLU A 135 8.48 -2.08 -12.68
CA GLU A 135 9.05 -1.44 -11.50
C GLU A 135 8.23 -1.85 -10.27
N ILE A 136 8.75 -2.81 -9.49
CA ILE A 136 8.21 -3.18 -8.19
C ILE A 136 8.67 -2.12 -7.19
N LEU A 137 7.74 -1.32 -6.68
CA LEU A 137 8.03 -0.25 -5.72
C LEU A 137 7.78 -0.67 -4.27
N PHE A 138 6.87 -1.63 -4.06
CA PHE A 138 6.47 -2.10 -2.74
C PHE A 138 6.56 -3.61 -2.65
N HIS A 139 6.97 -4.12 -1.49
CA HIS A 139 7.17 -5.56 -1.28
C HIS A 139 5.91 -6.40 -1.54
N HIS A 140 4.73 -5.91 -1.17
CA HIS A 140 3.48 -6.65 -1.42
C HIS A 140 3.22 -6.91 -2.91
N GLU A 141 3.77 -6.08 -3.80
CA GLU A 141 3.64 -6.26 -5.25
C GLU A 141 4.35 -7.53 -5.77
N SER A 142 5.31 -8.07 -5.02
CA SER A 142 6.00 -9.33 -5.33
C SER A 142 5.31 -10.58 -4.77
N LEU A 143 4.27 -10.43 -3.94
CA LEU A 143 3.57 -11.56 -3.34
C LEU A 143 2.65 -12.23 -4.34
N ASP A 144 2.76 -13.57 -4.48
CA ASP A 144 1.90 -14.36 -5.38
C ASP A 144 0.42 -14.14 -5.10
N VAL A 145 0.02 -14.13 -3.83
CA VAL A 145 -1.38 -13.90 -3.43
C VAL A 145 -1.90 -12.53 -3.87
N TYR A 146 -1.04 -11.51 -3.88
CA TYR A 146 -1.39 -10.18 -4.38
C TYR A 146 -1.58 -10.20 -5.89
N GLN A 147 -0.66 -10.83 -6.62
CA GLN A 147 -0.73 -10.94 -8.07
C GLN A 147 -1.95 -11.76 -8.53
N VAL A 148 -2.24 -12.89 -7.87
CA VAL A 148 -3.46 -13.68 -8.13
C VAL A 148 -4.72 -12.85 -7.91
N GLY A 149 -4.77 -12.03 -6.86
CA GLY A 149 -5.88 -11.10 -6.62
C GLY A 149 -6.05 -10.08 -7.74
N LEU A 150 -4.94 -9.50 -8.23
CA LEU A 150 -4.95 -8.59 -9.37
C LEU A 150 -5.36 -9.28 -10.67
N ASP A 151 -4.91 -10.53 -10.91
CA ASP A 151 -5.27 -11.32 -12.09
C ASP A 151 -6.76 -11.65 -12.11
N PHE A 152 -7.32 -12.03 -10.95
CA PHE A 152 -8.76 -12.21 -10.81
C PHE A 152 -9.52 -10.92 -11.18
N MET A 153 -9.06 -9.77 -10.72
CA MET A 153 -9.69 -8.50 -11.07
C MET A 153 -9.59 -8.18 -12.57
N ARG A 154 -8.44 -8.47 -13.22
CA ARG A 154 -8.28 -8.31 -14.68
C ARG A 154 -9.26 -9.18 -15.44
N TRP A 155 -9.33 -10.46 -15.04
CA TRP A 155 -10.28 -11.39 -15.62
C TRP A 155 -11.72 -10.93 -15.46
N PHE A 156 -12.12 -10.53 -14.26
CA PHE A 156 -13.49 -10.08 -13.95
C PHE A 156 -13.88 -8.83 -14.77
N VAL A 157 -12.99 -7.85 -14.87
CA VAL A 157 -13.21 -6.62 -15.67
C VAL A 157 -13.31 -6.93 -17.16
N GLY A 158 -12.59 -7.96 -17.64
CA GLY A 158 -12.56 -8.38 -19.03
C GLY A 158 -13.67 -9.36 -19.45
N LEU A 159 -14.55 -9.81 -18.51
CA LEU A 159 -15.60 -10.75 -18.84
C LEU A 159 -16.57 -10.19 -19.88
N PRO A 160 -16.72 -10.86 -21.06
CA PRO A 160 -17.80 -10.58 -22.00
C PRO A 160 -19.11 -10.98 -21.30
N GLY A 161 -20.03 -10.07 -21.12
CA GLY A 161 -21.31 -10.39 -20.48
C GLY A 161 -21.44 -9.98 -19.02
N CYS A 162 -20.56 -9.13 -18.49
CA CYS A 162 -20.83 -8.42 -17.22
C CYS A 162 -22.20 -7.71 -17.26
N GLY A 163 -22.74 -7.44 -18.46
CA GLY A 163 -24.09 -6.95 -18.66
C GLY A 163 -25.22 -7.96 -18.45
N GLU A 164 -24.90 -9.27 -18.41
CA GLU A 164 -25.87 -10.33 -18.10
C GLU A 164 -25.95 -10.64 -16.60
N LEU A 165 -24.92 -10.30 -15.84
CA LEU A 165 -24.95 -10.37 -14.38
C LEU A 165 -25.71 -9.16 -13.83
N SER A 166 -26.50 -9.38 -12.77
CA SER A 166 -27.18 -8.25 -12.13
C SER A 166 -26.15 -7.22 -11.63
N ASP A 167 -26.46 -5.94 -11.77
CA ASP A 167 -25.65 -4.82 -11.26
C ASP A 167 -25.26 -5.00 -9.78
N ARG A 168 -26.13 -5.64 -9.00
CA ARG A 168 -25.86 -5.95 -7.60
C ARG A 168 -24.73 -6.95 -7.46
N LEU A 169 -24.76 -8.04 -8.22
CA LEU A 169 -23.72 -9.08 -8.16
C LEU A 169 -22.37 -8.53 -8.62
N CYS A 170 -22.36 -7.76 -9.71
CA CYS A 170 -21.13 -7.10 -10.18
C CYS A 170 -20.51 -6.20 -9.10
N ARG A 171 -21.33 -5.41 -8.40
CA ARG A 171 -20.85 -4.56 -7.30
C ARG A 171 -20.31 -5.36 -6.12
N GLU A 172 -20.97 -6.45 -5.73
CA GLU A 172 -20.51 -7.28 -4.60
C GLU A 172 -19.20 -8.00 -4.92
N VAL A 173 -19.06 -8.55 -6.13
CA VAL A 173 -17.79 -9.16 -6.58
C VAL A 173 -16.67 -8.12 -6.63
N ASP A 174 -16.92 -6.94 -7.20
CA ASP A 174 -15.95 -5.85 -7.26
C ASP A 174 -15.49 -5.41 -5.87
N LYS A 175 -16.43 -5.24 -4.95
CA LYS A 175 -16.14 -4.88 -3.55
C LYS A 175 -15.32 -5.95 -2.84
N SER A 176 -15.69 -7.22 -2.98
CA SER A 176 -15.00 -8.33 -2.33
C SER A 176 -13.59 -8.53 -2.88
N ALA A 177 -13.42 -8.51 -4.21
CA ALA A 177 -12.11 -8.63 -4.84
C ALA A 177 -11.19 -7.45 -4.47
N THR A 178 -11.73 -6.23 -4.48
CA THR A 178 -11.01 -5.04 -4.02
C THR A 178 -10.55 -5.21 -2.58
N SER A 179 -11.43 -5.65 -1.67
CA SER A 179 -11.11 -5.86 -0.25
C SER A 179 -9.99 -6.88 -0.05
N VAL A 180 -9.98 -7.99 -0.81
CA VAL A 180 -8.91 -9.00 -0.72
C VAL A 180 -7.55 -8.40 -1.06
N VAL A 181 -7.44 -7.71 -2.20
CA VAL A 181 -6.18 -7.09 -2.64
C VAL A 181 -5.69 -6.05 -1.64
N LEU A 182 -6.59 -5.19 -1.13
CA LEU A 182 -6.23 -4.15 -0.18
C LEU A 182 -5.78 -4.72 1.18
N ASN A 183 -6.45 -5.77 1.68
CA ASN A 183 -6.07 -6.41 2.94
C ASN A 183 -4.70 -7.10 2.84
N VAL A 184 -4.36 -7.70 1.70
CA VAL A 184 -3.01 -8.26 1.48
C VAL A 184 -1.96 -7.16 1.52
N ALA A 185 -2.19 -6.04 0.85
CA ALA A 185 -1.26 -4.91 0.83
C ALA A 185 -1.09 -4.30 2.23
N GLU A 186 -2.18 -3.97 2.91
CA GLU A 186 -2.16 -3.38 4.26
C GLU A 186 -1.51 -4.33 5.27
N GLY A 187 -1.86 -5.62 5.23
CA GLY A 187 -1.32 -6.64 6.13
C GLY A 187 0.19 -6.77 6.02
N ASN A 188 0.75 -6.67 4.81
CA ASN A 188 2.20 -6.70 4.60
C ASN A 188 2.93 -5.55 5.32
N GLY A 189 2.30 -4.39 5.48
CA GLY A 189 2.88 -3.25 6.21
C GLY A 189 3.00 -3.48 7.72
N ARG A 190 2.17 -4.33 8.30
CA ARG A 190 2.16 -4.62 9.74
C ARG A 190 3.15 -5.71 10.15
N TYR A 191 3.56 -6.58 9.21
CA TYR A 191 4.41 -7.75 9.49
C TYR A 191 5.87 -7.57 9.07
N SER A 192 6.24 -6.49 8.40
CA SER A 192 7.60 -6.28 7.87
C SER A 192 8.69 -6.12 8.93
N GLU A 193 8.37 -6.20 10.22
CA GLU A 193 9.35 -6.09 11.31
C GLU A 193 9.48 -7.31 12.22
N VAL A 194 8.69 -8.37 12.04
CA VAL A 194 8.69 -9.48 12.99
C VAL A 194 9.59 -10.64 12.55
N GLU A 195 10.02 -10.72 11.31
CA GLU A 195 10.90 -11.81 10.87
C GLU A 195 11.95 -11.37 9.82
N ALA A 196 13.20 -11.26 10.29
CA ALA A 196 14.37 -11.72 9.54
C ALA A 196 14.55 -13.21 9.89
N PRO A 197 15.19 -14.05 9.11
CA PRO A 197 15.39 -14.16 7.69
C PRO A 197 14.61 -15.35 7.09
N MET A 198 14.13 -15.24 5.87
CA MET A 198 13.70 -16.39 5.09
C MET A 198 14.88 -17.37 4.95
N ARG A 199 14.77 -18.48 5.63
CA ARG A 199 15.61 -19.65 5.33
C ARG A 199 15.30 -20.10 3.90
N ASP A 200 16.35 -20.20 3.09
CA ASP A 200 16.34 -20.81 1.77
C ASP A 200 15.54 -22.12 1.78
N HIS A 201 14.31 -22.09 1.32
CA HIS A 201 13.65 -23.31 0.90
C HIS A 201 14.18 -23.65 -0.48
N LYS A 202 15.29 -24.42 -0.49
CA LYS A 202 15.71 -25.20 -1.64
C LYS A 202 14.48 -26.00 -2.12
N ILE A 203 13.93 -25.59 -3.26
CA ILE A 203 13.01 -26.41 -4.02
C ILE A 203 13.82 -27.64 -4.46
N VAL A 204 13.61 -28.75 -3.79
CA VAL A 204 14.12 -30.03 -4.23
C VAL A 204 13.35 -30.37 -5.51
N LYS A 205 14.00 -30.16 -6.66
CA LYS A 205 13.54 -30.72 -7.92
C LYS A 205 13.66 -32.25 -7.83
N THR A 206 12.56 -32.91 -7.53
CA THR A 206 12.45 -34.35 -7.75
C THR A 206 12.43 -34.60 -9.26
N HIS A 207 13.58 -35.01 -9.80
CA HIS A 207 13.67 -35.64 -11.10
C HIS A 207 13.01 -37.03 -10.97
N GLY A 208 11.80 -37.17 -11.47
CA GLY A 208 11.21 -38.46 -11.74
C GLY A 208 11.79 -39.01 -13.03
N HIS A 209 12.68 -39.99 -12.93
CA HIS A 209 12.92 -40.94 -13.99
C HIS A 209 11.77 -41.94 -13.97
N VAL A 210 11.08 -42.11 -15.05
CA VAL A 210 10.91 -43.33 -15.85
C VAL A 210 10.21 -42.93 -17.15
#